data_306b8784780249918454add9a8dbd5f1
#
_entry.id   306b8784780249918454add9a8dbd5f1
#
_cell.length_a   1.000
_cell.length_b   1.000
_cell.length_c   1.000
_cell.angle_alpha   90.00
_cell.angle_beta   90.00
_cell.angle_gamma   90.00
#
_symmetry.space_group_name_H-M   'P 1'
#
loop_
_entity.id
_entity.type
_entity.pdbx_description
1 polymer ?
#
loop_
_entity_poly.entity_id
_entity_poly.type
_entity_poly.pdbx_seq_one_letter_code
_entity_poly.pdbx_strand_id
1 'polypeptide(L)'
;MGLQMSHELPVPPAAAADPKAVEIARIWASGGAQHVSLATEIWDDPAAWGLMLVDLARHVANGYEQAQGRDREDVLRRIRTGFDAEWKSPTDVATGGLVE
;
A
#
# COMPACT_ATOMS: atom_id res chain seq x y z
N MET A 1 -23.45 2.72 -18.96
CA MET A 1 -23.12 2.59 -18.49
C MET A 1 -22.62 2.37 -17.78
N GLY A 2 -22.45 2.15 -17.60
CA GLY A 2 -21.92 1.76 -16.85
C GLY A 2 -21.62 2.18 -15.93
N LEU A 3 -21.95 2.36 -15.75
CA LEU A 3 -21.62 2.54 -14.87
C LEU A 3 -21.09 1.92 -14.09
N GLN A 4 -20.59 1.72 -14.25
CA GLN A 4 -19.80 0.97 -13.52
C GLN A 4 -19.22 1.69 -12.47
N MET A 5 -19.48 1.29 -11.36
CA MET A 5 -18.94 1.83 -10.17
C MET A 5 -17.54 1.33 -10.04
N SER A 6 -16.60 2.12 -10.39
CA SER A 6 -15.21 1.78 -10.15
C SER A 6 -14.85 2.11 -8.71
N HIS A 7 -14.23 1.17 -8.02
CA HIS A 7 -13.71 1.39 -6.68
C HIS A 7 -12.22 1.70 -6.70
N GLU A 8 -11.69 2.00 -7.87
CA GLU A 8 -10.32 2.41 -8.03
C GLU A 8 -10.07 3.78 -7.41
N LEU A 9 -8.97 3.91 -6.71
CA LEU A 9 -8.55 5.22 -6.22
C LEU A 9 -8.00 6.05 -7.37
N PRO A 10 -8.14 7.36 -7.31
CA PRO A 10 -7.63 8.21 -8.37
C PRO A 10 -6.10 8.21 -8.40
N VAL A 11 -5.55 8.39 -9.58
CA VAL A 11 -4.11 8.57 -9.73
C VAL A 11 -3.75 9.93 -9.13
N PRO A 12 -2.70 10.00 -8.30
CA PRO A 12 -2.28 11.28 -7.72
C PRO A 12 -1.96 12.30 -8.83
N PRO A 13 -2.32 13.58 -8.64
CA PRO A 13 -2.11 14.58 -9.69
C PRO A 13 -0.66 14.68 -10.17
N ALA A 14 0.31 14.55 -9.27
CA ALA A 14 1.72 14.62 -9.67
C ALA A 14 2.10 13.48 -10.60
N ALA A 15 1.57 12.28 -10.33
CA ALA A 15 1.84 11.13 -11.20
C ALA A 15 1.11 11.28 -12.53
N ALA A 16 -0.13 11.77 -12.51
CA ALA A 16 -0.89 11.96 -13.73
C ALA A 16 -0.23 12.97 -14.67
N ALA A 17 0.46 13.95 -14.11
CA ALA A 17 1.12 15.00 -14.88
C ALA A 17 2.50 14.59 -15.39
N ASP A 18 3.06 13.49 -14.90
CA ASP A 18 4.40 13.06 -15.25
C ASP A 18 4.34 11.88 -16.22
N PRO A 19 4.74 12.08 -17.49
CA PRO A 19 4.70 10.98 -18.46
C PRO A 19 5.67 9.85 -18.15
N LYS A 20 6.61 10.06 -17.22
CA LYS A 20 7.56 9.03 -16.81
C LYS A 20 7.14 8.34 -15.52
N ALA A 21 6.01 8.72 -14.94
CA ALA A 21 5.55 8.08 -13.71
C ALA A 21 5.21 6.63 -13.97
N VAL A 22 5.51 5.78 -12.99
CA VAL A 22 5.26 4.34 -13.06
C VAL A 22 4.43 3.93 -11.86
N GLU A 23 3.39 3.18 -12.12
CA GLU A 23 2.60 2.61 -11.02
C GLU A 23 3.39 1.43 -10.44
N ILE A 24 3.72 1.52 -9.16
CA ILE A 24 4.57 0.51 -8.51
C ILE A 24 3.76 -0.68 -8.04
N ALA A 25 2.55 -0.43 -7.53
CA ALA A 25 1.73 -1.48 -6.95
C ALA A 25 0.26 -1.09 -6.99
N ARG A 26 -0.59 -2.10 -7.15
CA ARG A 26 -2.03 -2.00 -6.92
C ARG A 26 -2.41 -3.04 -5.90
N ILE A 27 -3.13 -2.65 -4.88
CA ILE A 27 -3.50 -3.53 -3.79
C ILE A 27 -5.01 -3.47 -3.62
N TRP A 28 -5.66 -4.63 -3.74
CA TRP A 28 -7.11 -4.74 -3.64
C TRP A 28 -7.47 -5.70 -2.52
N ALA A 29 -8.55 -5.40 -1.82
CA ALA A 29 -9.17 -6.32 -0.89
C ALA A 29 -10.43 -6.85 -1.55
N SER A 30 -10.52 -8.15 -1.69
CA SER A 30 -11.66 -8.78 -2.33
C SER A 30 -11.85 -10.20 -1.79
N GLY A 31 -13.08 -10.53 -1.43
CA GLY A 31 -13.38 -11.87 -0.94
C GLY A 31 -12.63 -12.26 0.31
N GLY A 32 -12.30 -11.29 1.16
CA GLY A 32 -11.53 -11.53 2.37
C GLY A 32 -10.05 -11.75 2.15
N ALA A 33 -9.55 -11.51 0.94
CA ALA A 33 -8.15 -11.72 0.61
C ALA A 33 -7.56 -10.46 -0.01
N GLN A 34 -6.24 -10.36 0.05
CA GLN A 34 -5.50 -9.29 -0.59
C GLN A 34 -5.02 -9.76 -1.96
N HIS A 35 -5.25 -8.93 -2.95
CA HIS A 35 -4.81 -9.20 -4.32
C HIS A 35 -3.93 -8.06 -4.77
N VAL A 36 -2.78 -8.37 -5.39
CA VAL A 36 -1.82 -7.34 -5.75
C VAL A 36 -1.34 -7.50 -7.17
N SER A 37 -1.05 -6.36 -7.80
CA SER A 37 -0.27 -6.27 -9.02
C SER A 37 0.97 -5.48 -8.66
N LEU A 38 2.13 -5.99 -9.03
CA LEU A 38 3.40 -5.39 -8.62
C LEU A 38 4.33 -5.19 -9.80
N ALA A 39 5.02 -4.06 -9.83
CA ALA A 39 6.11 -3.82 -10.77
C ALA A 39 7.39 -4.43 -10.19
N THR A 40 7.52 -5.77 -10.28
CA THR A 40 8.58 -6.49 -9.57
C THR A 40 9.98 -6.23 -10.11
N GLU A 41 10.10 -5.72 -11.33
CA GLU A 41 11.40 -5.50 -11.95
C GLU A 41 11.91 -4.07 -11.83
N ILE A 42 11.20 -3.23 -11.07
CA ILE A 42 11.56 -1.82 -10.97
C ILE A 42 12.82 -1.60 -10.15
N TRP A 43 13.10 -2.48 -9.19
CA TRP A 43 14.30 -2.40 -8.35
C TRP A 43 15.01 -3.74 -8.30
N ASP A 44 16.32 -3.71 -8.44
CA ASP A 44 17.13 -4.92 -8.36
C ASP A 44 17.23 -5.45 -6.93
N ASP A 45 17.43 -4.55 -5.97
CA ASP A 45 17.58 -4.92 -4.57
C ASP A 45 16.22 -4.90 -3.87
N PRO A 46 15.74 -6.06 -3.39
CA PRO A 46 14.46 -6.09 -2.68
C PRO A 46 14.37 -5.16 -1.48
N ALA A 47 15.51 -4.73 -0.91
CA ALA A 47 15.51 -3.79 0.20
C ALA A 47 14.81 -2.48 -0.17
N ALA A 48 14.80 -2.11 -1.45
CA ALA A 48 14.09 -0.90 -1.89
C ALA A 48 12.60 -0.99 -1.60
N TRP A 49 12.03 -2.19 -1.67
CA TRP A 49 10.62 -2.40 -1.29
C TRP A 49 10.40 -2.10 0.18
N GLY A 50 11.36 -2.47 1.04
CA GLY A 50 11.28 -2.15 2.46
C GLY A 50 11.25 -0.66 2.71
N LEU A 51 12.10 0.09 2.01
CA LEU A 51 12.09 1.56 2.12
C LEU A 51 10.75 2.14 1.68
N MET A 52 10.21 1.63 0.57
CA MET A 52 8.93 2.09 0.06
C MET A 52 7.81 1.80 1.06
N LEU A 53 7.84 0.63 1.69
CA LEU A 53 6.81 0.27 2.68
C LEU A 53 6.84 1.20 3.89
N VAL A 54 8.03 1.61 4.34
CA VAL A 54 8.13 2.57 5.45
C VAL A 54 7.56 3.93 5.04
N ASP A 55 7.90 4.39 3.84
CA ASP A 55 7.34 5.65 3.35
C ASP A 55 5.82 5.58 3.24
N LEU A 56 5.30 4.44 2.78
CA LEU A 56 3.87 4.24 2.71
C LEU A 56 3.23 4.32 4.09
N ALA A 57 3.86 3.71 5.10
CA ALA A 57 3.37 3.78 6.46
C ALA A 57 3.29 5.23 6.94
N ARG A 58 4.27 6.05 6.59
CA ARG A 58 4.26 7.47 6.95
C ARG A 58 3.11 8.22 6.28
N HIS A 59 2.85 7.91 5.01
CA HIS A 59 1.70 8.50 4.32
C HIS A 59 0.37 8.10 4.99
N VAL A 60 0.26 6.84 5.38
CA VAL A 60 -0.94 6.36 6.09
C VAL A 60 -1.11 7.11 7.39
N ALA A 61 -0.03 7.28 8.17
CA ALA A 61 -0.09 8.01 9.43
C ALA A 61 -0.51 9.47 9.23
N ASN A 62 0.01 10.11 8.18
CA ASN A 62 -0.40 11.47 7.84
C ASN A 62 -1.90 11.52 7.52
N GLY A 63 -2.41 10.52 6.84
CA GLY A 63 -3.82 10.43 6.52
C GLY A 63 -4.70 10.35 7.76
N TYR A 64 -4.29 9.54 8.72
CA TYR A 64 -5.00 9.46 10.00
C TYR A 64 -4.99 10.78 10.75
N GLU A 65 -3.86 11.47 10.73
CA GLU A 65 -3.77 12.77 11.39
C GLU A 65 -4.71 13.78 10.75
N GLN A 66 -4.72 13.84 9.42
CA GLN A 66 -5.57 14.78 8.69
C GLN A 66 -7.05 14.46 8.83
N ALA A 67 -7.40 13.18 8.80
CA ALA A 67 -8.80 12.78 8.82
C ALA A 67 -9.39 12.71 10.22
N GLN A 68 -8.60 12.35 11.21
CA GLN A 68 -9.09 12.06 12.56
C GLN A 68 -8.40 12.83 13.66
N GLY A 69 -7.41 13.64 13.36
CA GLY A 69 -6.67 14.40 14.35
C GLY A 69 -5.81 13.54 15.27
N ARG A 70 -5.52 12.30 14.91
CA ARG A 70 -4.71 11.41 15.72
C ARG A 70 -3.24 11.78 15.59
N ASP A 71 -2.49 11.60 16.68
CA ASP A 71 -1.07 11.87 16.65
C ASP A 71 -0.35 10.93 15.69
N ARG A 72 0.37 11.51 14.73
CA ARG A 72 1.04 10.75 13.68
C ARG A 72 2.02 9.72 14.23
N GLU A 73 2.78 10.08 15.27
CA GLU A 73 3.76 9.17 15.84
C GLU A 73 3.09 7.98 16.53
N ASP A 74 1.95 8.21 17.17
CA ASP A 74 1.19 7.12 17.77
C ASP A 74 0.66 6.17 16.70
N VAL A 75 0.17 6.72 15.60
CA VAL A 75 -0.33 5.90 14.49
C VAL A 75 0.80 5.06 13.92
N LEU A 76 1.98 5.66 13.72
CA LEU A 76 3.14 4.91 13.22
C LEU A 76 3.52 3.77 14.16
N ARG A 77 3.48 4.02 15.47
CA ARG A 77 3.77 2.95 16.44
C ARG A 77 2.78 1.81 16.32
N ARG A 78 1.49 2.13 16.15
CA ARG A 78 0.47 1.09 15.99
C ARG A 78 0.66 0.31 14.70
N ILE A 79 1.00 0.98 13.61
CA ILE A 79 1.29 0.31 12.34
C ILE A 79 2.47 -0.65 12.54
N ARG A 80 3.54 -0.17 13.20
CA ARG A 80 4.71 -0.99 13.44
C ARG A 80 4.39 -2.19 14.32
N THR A 81 3.56 -2.00 15.32
CA THR A 81 3.12 -3.10 16.19
C THR A 81 2.43 -4.19 15.39
N GLY A 82 1.49 -3.81 14.54
CA GLY A 82 0.80 -4.78 13.68
C GLY A 82 1.75 -5.45 12.70
N PHE A 83 2.63 -4.67 12.10
CA PHE A 83 3.62 -5.19 11.16
C PHE A 83 4.52 -6.23 11.83
N ASP A 84 5.07 -5.91 13.00
CA ASP A 84 5.99 -6.80 13.70
C ASP A 84 5.30 -8.09 14.14
N ALA A 85 4.06 -7.97 14.62
CA ALA A 85 3.29 -9.13 15.05
C ALA A 85 3.03 -10.07 13.87
N GLU A 86 2.63 -9.51 12.75
CA GLU A 86 2.34 -10.30 11.55
C GLU A 86 3.61 -10.91 10.96
N TRP A 87 4.72 -10.19 11.03
CA TRP A 87 5.99 -10.70 10.55
C TRP A 87 6.42 -11.94 11.32
N LYS A 88 6.22 -11.91 12.64
CA LYS A 88 6.64 -13.03 13.51
C LYS A 88 5.68 -14.21 13.48
N SER A 89 4.39 -13.93 13.39
CA SER A 89 3.34 -14.95 13.46
C SER A 89 2.24 -14.62 12.47
N PRO A 90 2.43 -14.97 11.22
CA PRO A 90 1.41 -14.66 10.20
C PRO A 90 0.05 -15.24 10.59
N THR A 91 -0.99 -14.40 10.54
CA THR A 91 -2.35 -14.84 10.79
C THR A 91 -2.95 -15.50 9.56
N ASP A 92 -2.33 -15.31 8.41
CA ASP A 92 -2.81 -15.86 7.17
C ASP A 92 -1.63 -16.11 6.25
N VAL A 93 -1.80 -17.07 5.33
CA VAL A 93 -0.78 -17.36 4.33
C VAL A 93 -1.10 -16.51 3.11
N ALA A 94 -0.07 -15.95 2.49
CA ALA A 94 -0.26 -15.18 1.27
C ALA A 94 -0.77 -16.13 0.19
N THR A 95 -2.01 -15.96 -0.25
CA THR A 95 -2.66 -16.87 -1.17
C THR A 95 -2.97 -16.25 -2.50
N GLY A 96 -3.19 -15.12 -2.74
CA GLY A 96 -3.59 -14.53 -4.01
C GLY A 96 -2.55 -14.63 -5.11
N GLY A 97 -1.30 -14.73 -4.75
CA GLY A 97 -0.23 -14.74 -5.72
C GLY A 97 0.00 -13.34 -6.31
N LEU A 98 0.97 -13.28 -7.19
CA LEU A 98 1.30 -12.04 -7.88
C LEU A 98 0.57 -11.97 -9.21
N VAL A 99 0.07 -10.79 -9.51
CA VAL A 99 -0.49 -10.48 -10.82
C VAL A 99 0.29 -9.30 -11.35
N GLU A 100 0.96 -9.49 -12.47
CA GLU A 100 1.81 -8.44 -13.04
C GLU A 100 1.34 -8.01 -14.39
#